data_5e75ac563e5fe412541789f424a95359
#
_entry.id   5e75ac563e5fe412541789f424a95359
#
_cell.length_a   1.000
_cell.length_b   1.000
_cell.length_c   1.000
_cell.angle_alpha   90.00
_cell.angle_beta   90.00
_cell.angle_gamma   90.00
#
_symmetry.space_group_name_H-M   'P 1'
#
loop_
_entity.id
_entity.type
_entity.pdbx_description
1 polymer ?
#
loop_
_entity_poly.entity_id
_entity_poly.type
_entity_poly.pdbx_seq_one_letter_code
_entity_poly.pdbx_strand_id
1 'polypeptide(L)'
;MTVTGRLELVALDATDIGGLASFYAELTGWQTVRNVDGWITLRADDGQEVAFQQVAEHLRPQWPGQERPQQVHLDLQVDAHEEAAQRAVALGATRLADGATWITLADPAGHPFDLCQRDGVGPHMQLFAATIDAPDASALARFYADLLGMEVTYDGPEGALAADGGKSLMFQQVSEYTPPQWPDPEHPQQGHLDVIVDDPDHLKAVAARAEELGATRLGGGATWITLADPAGHPFDLSIP
;
A
#
# COMPACT_ATOMS: atom_id res chain seq x y z
N MET A 1 11.09 26.40 2.02
CA MET A 1 10.56 25.16 2.59
C MET A 1 10.21 24.25 1.42
N THR A 2 10.56 22.99 1.48
CA THR A 2 10.20 22.01 0.44
C THR A 2 8.69 21.81 0.48
N VAL A 3 8.03 21.79 -0.67
CA VAL A 3 6.59 21.51 -0.77
C VAL A 3 6.41 20.00 -0.73
N THR A 4 5.78 19.49 0.31
CA THR A 4 5.58 18.04 0.53
C THR A 4 4.14 17.74 0.91
N GLY A 5 3.62 16.57 0.45
CA GLY A 5 2.41 15.98 1.00
C GLY A 5 2.71 15.17 2.26
N ARG A 6 1.68 14.58 2.86
CA ARG A 6 1.81 13.61 3.96
C ARG A 6 1.13 12.30 3.55
N LEU A 7 1.82 11.17 3.69
CA LEU A 7 1.20 9.88 3.49
C LEU A 7 -0.01 9.75 4.44
N GLU A 8 -1.19 9.48 3.92
CA GLU A 8 -2.37 9.22 4.73
C GLU A 8 -2.56 7.73 4.98
N LEU A 9 -2.70 6.96 3.92
CA LEU A 9 -2.94 5.52 4.01
C LEU A 9 -2.57 4.82 2.69
N VAL A 10 -2.69 3.49 2.69
CA VAL A 10 -2.76 2.66 1.49
C VAL A 10 -4.18 2.14 1.32
N ALA A 11 -4.73 2.23 0.13
CA ALA A 11 -6.03 1.69 -0.24
C ALA A 11 -5.87 0.45 -1.11
N LEU A 12 -6.61 -0.63 -0.81
CA LEU A 12 -6.67 -1.86 -1.60
C LEU A 12 -8.03 -1.93 -2.32
N ASP A 13 -8.00 -2.25 -3.61
CA ASP A 13 -9.19 -2.34 -4.45
C ASP A 13 -9.84 -3.72 -4.34
N ALA A 14 -11.15 -3.78 -4.10
CA ALA A 14 -11.88 -5.05 -4.05
C ALA A 14 -13.33 -4.90 -4.50
N THR A 15 -13.94 -6.00 -4.95
CA THR A 15 -15.39 -6.05 -5.25
C THR A 15 -16.24 -6.26 -4.00
N ASP A 16 -15.69 -6.87 -2.95
CA ASP A 16 -16.32 -7.06 -1.63
C ASP A 16 -15.47 -6.43 -0.53
N ILE A 17 -15.56 -5.12 -0.39
CA ILE A 17 -14.79 -4.40 0.65
C ILE A 17 -15.30 -4.70 2.07
N GLY A 18 -16.57 -5.08 2.23
CA GLY A 18 -17.13 -5.45 3.53
C GLY A 18 -16.51 -6.74 4.06
N GLY A 19 -16.45 -7.78 3.21
CA GLY A 19 -15.78 -9.04 3.52
C GLY A 19 -14.29 -8.86 3.76
N LEU A 20 -13.62 -8.07 2.92
CA LEU A 20 -12.18 -7.81 3.03
C LEU A 20 -11.83 -7.03 4.31
N ALA A 21 -12.56 -5.98 4.63
CA ALA A 21 -12.38 -5.21 5.87
C ALA A 21 -12.62 -6.06 7.12
N SER A 22 -13.64 -6.94 7.10
CA SER A 22 -13.90 -7.89 8.19
C SER A 22 -12.75 -8.86 8.37
N PHE A 23 -12.20 -9.42 7.28
CA PHE A 23 -11.03 -10.28 7.31
C PHE A 23 -9.85 -9.60 8.01
N TYR A 24 -9.47 -8.39 7.58
CA TYR A 24 -8.36 -7.68 8.20
C TYR A 24 -8.65 -7.27 9.64
N ALA A 25 -9.85 -6.79 9.96
CA ALA A 25 -10.21 -6.45 11.34
C ALA A 25 -10.10 -7.65 12.30
N GLU A 26 -10.59 -8.84 11.89
CA GLU A 26 -10.49 -10.06 12.68
C GLU A 26 -9.06 -10.60 12.78
N LEU A 27 -8.28 -10.50 11.70
CA LEU A 27 -6.89 -10.96 11.67
C LEU A 27 -5.98 -10.10 12.53
N THR A 28 -6.07 -8.77 12.38
CA THR A 28 -5.11 -7.81 12.93
C THR A 28 -5.50 -7.24 14.30
N GLY A 29 -6.80 -7.22 14.61
CA GLY A 29 -7.37 -6.50 15.75
C GLY A 29 -7.63 -5.01 15.50
N TRP A 30 -7.46 -4.52 14.27
CA TRP A 30 -7.65 -3.11 13.92
C TRP A 30 -9.11 -2.68 13.97
N GLN A 31 -9.34 -1.39 14.22
CA GLN A 31 -10.68 -0.82 14.39
C GLN A 31 -11.18 -0.18 13.10
N THR A 32 -12.45 -0.42 12.75
CA THR A 32 -13.10 0.34 11.69
C THR A 32 -13.33 1.78 12.14
N VAL A 33 -12.70 2.75 11.44
CA VAL A 33 -12.83 4.19 11.74
C VAL A 33 -13.64 4.95 10.72
N ARG A 34 -13.82 4.39 9.51
CA ARG A 34 -14.67 4.93 8.46
C ARG A 34 -15.36 3.79 7.73
N ASN A 35 -16.66 3.97 7.49
CA ASN A 35 -17.45 3.03 6.68
C ASN A 35 -18.51 3.86 5.95
N VAL A 36 -18.27 4.15 4.69
CA VAL A 36 -19.15 4.92 3.81
C VAL A 36 -19.32 4.16 2.51
N ASP A 37 -20.25 4.60 1.66
CA ASP A 37 -20.49 3.95 0.37
C ASP A 37 -19.19 3.89 -0.47
N GLY A 38 -18.83 2.69 -0.86
CA GLY A 38 -17.62 2.42 -1.66
C GLY A 38 -16.27 2.53 -0.93
N TRP A 39 -16.25 2.77 0.42
CA TRP A 39 -14.99 2.96 1.15
C TRP A 39 -15.08 2.54 2.62
N ILE A 40 -14.13 1.70 3.05
CA ILE A 40 -13.98 1.31 4.47
C ILE A 40 -12.53 1.53 4.89
N THR A 41 -12.30 2.14 6.06
CA THR A 41 -10.95 2.34 6.62
C THR A 41 -10.82 1.64 7.96
N LEU A 42 -9.76 0.87 8.12
CA LEU A 42 -9.30 0.32 9.39
C LEU A 42 -8.10 1.11 9.91
N ARG A 43 -8.00 1.22 11.24
CA ARG A 43 -6.90 1.90 11.94
C ARG A 43 -6.22 0.95 12.91
N ALA A 44 -4.91 0.84 12.83
CA ALA A 44 -4.06 0.15 13.77
C ALA A 44 -3.89 0.95 15.07
N ASP A 45 -3.38 0.31 16.13
CA ASP A 45 -3.20 0.95 17.47
C ASP A 45 -2.21 2.13 17.43
N ASP A 46 -1.26 2.12 16.51
CA ASP A 46 -0.29 3.20 16.30
C ASP A 46 -0.83 4.37 15.47
N GLY A 47 -2.07 4.26 15.00
CA GLY A 47 -2.77 5.27 14.21
C GLY A 47 -2.56 5.16 12.70
N GLN A 48 -1.81 4.18 12.21
CA GLN A 48 -1.72 3.91 10.76
C GLN A 48 -3.05 3.36 10.24
N GLU A 49 -3.36 3.66 8.99
CA GLU A 49 -4.63 3.32 8.36
C GLU A 49 -4.43 2.53 7.06
N VAL A 50 -5.34 1.58 6.84
CA VAL A 50 -5.51 0.88 5.57
C VAL A 50 -6.97 1.03 5.16
N ALA A 51 -7.19 1.37 3.90
CA ALA A 51 -8.52 1.49 3.33
C ALA A 51 -8.81 0.38 2.31
N PHE A 52 -10.09 0.18 2.06
CA PHE A 52 -10.60 -0.73 1.04
C PHE A 52 -11.56 0.04 0.15
N GLN A 53 -11.21 0.13 -1.14
CA GLN A 53 -11.98 0.84 -2.15
C GLN A 53 -12.82 -0.14 -2.96
N GLN A 54 -14.13 0.16 -3.06
CA GLN A 54 -15.04 -0.62 -3.89
C GLN A 54 -14.79 -0.34 -5.36
N VAL A 55 -14.46 -1.41 -6.11
CA VAL A 55 -14.39 -1.38 -7.57
C VAL A 55 -15.42 -2.32 -8.19
N ALA A 56 -15.87 -2.01 -9.40
CA ALA A 56 -16.85 -2.83 -10.09
C ALA A 56 -16.28 -4.19 -10.52
N GLU A 57 -15.00 -4.20 -10.91
CA GLU A 57 -14.27 -5.39 -11.31
C GLU A 57 -12.89 -5.36 -10.65
N HIS A 58 -12.49 -6.48 -10.08
CA HIS A 58 -11.17 -6.66 -9.47
C HIS A 58 -10.48 -7.86 -10.10
N LEU A 59 -9.36 -7.62 -10.77
CA LEU A 59 -8.51 -8.68 -11.31
C LEU A 59 -7.48 -9.09 -10.26
N ARG A 60 -7.70 -10.24 -9.63
CA ARG A 60 -6.82 -10.74 -8.57
C ARG A 60 -5.36 -10.80 -9.00
N PRO A 61 -4.43 -10.32 -8.18
CA PRO A 61 -3.01 -10.59 -8.36
C PRO A 61 -2.73 -12.09 -8.47
N GLN A 62 -1.71 -12.46 -9.21
CA GLN A 62 -1.27 -13.85 -9.41
C GLN A 62 0.20 -14.00 -9.01
N TRP A 63 0.53 -13.63 -7.80
CA TRP A 63 1.87 -13.78 -7.26
C TRP A 63 2.14 -15.26 -6.86
N PRO A 64 3.31 -15.83 -7.17
CA PRO A 64 4.49 -15.25 -7.83
C PRO A 64 4.45 -15.25 -9.35
N GLY A 65 3.31 -15.51 -9.98
CA GLY A 65 3.14 -15.46 -11.44
C GLY A 65 3.23 -14.04 -11.99
N GLN A 66 3.54 -13.93 -13.28
CA GLN A 66 3.76 -12.65 -13.96
C GLN A 66 2.63 -12.26 -14.94
N GLU A 67 1.54 -13.01 -15.00
CA GLU A 67 0.39 -12.61 -15.83
C GLU A 67 -0.33 -11.39 -15.24
N ARG A 68 -0.47 -11.36 -13.93
CA ARG A 68 -0.96 -10.24 -13.13
C ARG A 68 -0.11 -10.15 -11.86
N PRO A 69 1.13 -9.62 -11.97
CA PRO A 69 2.02 -9.55 -10.82
C PRO A 69 1.41 -8.68 -9.71
N GLN A 70 1.84 -8.89 -8.49
CA GLN A 70 1.51 -7.95 -7.42
C GLN A 70 2.07 -6.56 -7.74
N GLN A 71 1.36 -5.53 -7.32
CA GLN A 71 1.78 -4.13 -7.43
C GLN A 71 2.14 -3.57 -6.06
N VAL A 72 1.38 -4.00 -5.05
CA VAL A 72 1.51 -3.59 -3.66
C VAL A 72 1.13 -4.75 -2.75
N HIS A 73 1.77 -4.85 -1.59
CA HIS A 73 1.36 -5.73 -0.51
C HIS A 73 1.56 -5.06 0.86
N LEU A 74 0.95 -5.63 1.90
CA LEU A 74 1.10 -5.15 3.27
C LEU A 74 2.11 -6.00 4.02
N ASP A 75 3.07 -5.37 4.68
CA ASP A 75 3.94 -6.01 5.66
C ASP A 75 3.38 -5.83 7.07
N LEU A 76 2.92 -6.93 7.67
CA LEU A 76 2.31 -6.95 8.99
C LEU A 76 3.26 -7.60 10.00
N GLN A 77 3.66 -6.86 11.03
CA GLN A 77 4.49 -7.40 12.11
C GLN A 77 3.65 -8.14 13.14
N VAL A 78 4.13 -9.31 13.56
CA VAL A 78 3.44 -10.20 14.49
C VAL A 78 4.46 -10.94 15.40
N ASP A 79 4.05 -11.28 16.64
CA ASP A 79 4.90 -12.05 17.56
C ASP A 79 5.08 -13.52 17.15
N ALA A 80 4.06 -14.13 16.54
CA ALA A 80 4.04 -15.55 16.18
C ALA A 80 3.47 -15.72 14.76
N HIS A 81 4.31 -15.55 13.74
CA HIS A 81 3.87 -15.52 12.35
C HIS A 81 3.21 -16.83 11.88
N GLU A 82 3.65 -18.00 12.36
CA GLU A 82 3.03 -19.27 11.99
C GLU A 82 1.61 -19.43 12.56
N GLU A 83 1.37 -19.04 13.82
CA GLU A 83 0.05 -19.04 14.43
C GLU A 83 -0.87 -18.02 13.76
N ALA A 84 -0.32 -16.84 13.43
CA ALA A 84 -1.02 -15.80 12.68
C ALA A 84 -1.41 -16.27 11.28
N ALA A 85 -0.52 -16.99 10.57
CA ALA A 85 -0.81 -17.56 9.25
C ALA A 85 -1.93 -18.61 9.31
N GLN A 86 -1.92 -19.49 10.33
CA GLN A 86 -3.00 -20.47 10.54
C GLN A 86 -4.33 -19.77 10.78
N ARG A 87 -4.35 -18.67 11.56
CA ARG A 87 -5.55 -17.85 11.79
C ARG A 87 -6.00 -17.19 10.50
N ALA A 88 -5.08 -16.58 9.71
CA ALA A 88 -5.41 -15.99 8.43
C ALA A 88 -6.04 -16.99 7.45
N VAL A 89 -5.48 -18.20 7.35
CA VAL A 89 -6.05 -19.29 6.52
C VAL A 89 -7.44 -19.70 7.01
N ALA A 90 -7.67 -19.77 8.32
CA ALA A 90 -9.00 -20.04 8.87
C ALA A 90 -10.03 -18.97 8.55
N LEU A 91 -9.59 -17.70 8.35
CA LEU A 91 -10.41 -16.55 7.92
C LEU A 91 -10.57 -16.46 6.39
N GLY A 92 -9.92 -17.31 5.61
CA GLY A 92 -10.09 -17.38 4.16
C GLY A 92 -8.88 -16.96 3.32
N ALA A 93 -7.73 -16.69 3.94
CA ALA A 93 -6.49 -16.44 3.21
C ALA A 93 -5.92 -17.74 2.60
N THR A 94 -5.09 -17.56 1.58
CA THR A 94 -4.34 -18.66 0.94
C THR A 94 -2.85 -18.47 1.21
N ARG A 95 -2.18 -19.48 1.77
CA ARG A 95 -0.71 -19.46 1.98
C ARG A 95 0.00 -19.61 0.64
N LEU A 96 0.94 -18.70 0.34
CA LEU A 96 1.64 -18.64 -0.94
C LEU A 96 3.12 -19.03 -0.84
N ALA A 97 3.83 -18.52 0.17
CA ALA A 97 5.26 -18.77 0.33
C ALA A 97 5.70 -18.67 1.80
N ASP A 98 6.87 -19.24 2.09
CA ASP A 98 7.50 -19.24 3.40
C ASP A 98 8.92 -18.69 3.29
N GLY A 99 9.19 -17.61 4.02
CA GLY A 99 10.53 -17.09 4.27
C GLY A 99 11.07 -17.55 5.63
N ALA A 100 12.27 -17.10 5.97
CA ALA A 100 12.89 -17.45 7.26
C ALA A 100 12.21 -16.75 8.44
N THR A 101 11.71 -15.52 8.22
CA THR A 101 11.10 -14.66 9.24
C THR A 101 9.77 -14.04 8.79
N TRP A 102 9.23 -14.49 7.68
CA TRP A 102 7.94 -14.04 7.15
C TRP A 102 7.18 -15.18 6.47
N ILE A 103 5.89 -15.02 6.35
CA ILE A 103 5.01 -15.92 5.59
C ILE A 103 4.16 -15.02 4.68
N THR A 104 4.19 -15.29 3.38
CA THR A 104 3.37 -14.62 2.39
C THR A 104 2.04 -15.35 2.21
N LEU A 105 0.94 -14.61 2.32
CA LEU A 105 -0.41 -15.10 2.06
C LEU A 105 -1.12 -14.20 1.05
N ALA A 106 -2.18 -14.72 0.41
CA ALA A 106 -3.16 -13.91 -0.30
C ALA A 106 -4.42 -13.77 0.55
N ASP A 107 -4.95 -12.57 0.64
CA ASP A 107 -6.21 -12.29 1.30
C ASP A 107 -7.43 -12.83 0.50
N PRO A 108 -8.66 -12.74 0.99
CA PRO A 108 -9.84 -13.22 0.24
C PRO A 108 -10.06 -12.55 -1.12
N ALA A 109 -9.56 -11.33 -1.34
CA ALA A 109 -9.60 -10.65 -2.64
C ALA A 109 -8.39 -11.03 -3.53
N GLY A 110 -7.36 -11.66 -2.97
CA GLY A 110 -6.17 -12.14 -3.66
C GLY A 110 -4.95 -11.23 -3.53
N HIS A 111 -5.01 -10.13 -2.75
CA HIS A 111 -3.83 -9.30 -2.51
C HIS A 111 -2.84 -10.06 -1.66
N PRO A 112 -1.56 -10.12 -2.05
CA PRO A 112 -0.51 -10.63 -1.19
C PRO A 112 -0.33 -9.75 0.05
N PHE A 113 0.04 -10.39 1.16
CA PHE A 113 0.50 -9.71 2.37
C PHE A 113 1.47 -10.61 3.12
N ASP A 114 2.41 -10.01 3.83
CA ASP A 114 3.42 -10.70 4.59
C ASP A 114 3.15 -10.61 6.10
N LEU A 115 3.25 -11.74 6.78
CA LEU A 115 3.30 -11.82 8.24
C LEU A 115 4.75 -11.91 8.66
N CYS A 116 5.31 -10.78 9.10
CA CYS A 116 6.72 -10.64 9.47
C CYS A 116 6.92 -10.88 10.97
N GLN A 117 7.76 -11.87 11.31
CA GLN A 117 8.10 -12.19 12.70
C GLN A 117 8.83 -11.03 13.36
N ARG A 118 8.29 -10.54 14.48
CA ARG A 118 8.92 -9.54 15.33
C ARG A 118 8.48 -9.70 16.77
N ASP A 119 9.41 -9.87 17.69
CA ASP A 119 9.11 -10.01 19.12
C ASP A 119 8.61 -8.70 19.74
N GLY A 120 7.62 -8.79 20.61
CA GLY A 120 7.09 -7.67 21.38
C GLY A 120 6.09 -6.78 20.66
N VAL A 121 5.49 -7.24 19.56
CA VAL A 121 4.42 -6.53 18.85
C VAL A 121 3.15 -6.43 19.69
N GLY A 122 2.83 -7.48 20.44
CA GLY A 122 1.64 -7.54 21.28
C GLY A 122 0.46 -8.25 20.60
N PRO A 123 -0.76 -8.08 21.16
CA PRO A 123 -1.93 -8.85 20.72
C PRO A 123 -2.50 -8.44 19.35
N HIS A 124 -2.25 -7.20 18.93
CA HIS A 124 -2.70 -6.69 17.64
C HIS A 124 -1.49 -6.54 16.71
N MET A 125 -1.70 -6.82 15.43
CA MET A 125 -0.67 -6.68 14.41
C MET A 125 -0.34 -5.21 14.17
N GLN A 126 0.93 -4.93 13.83
CA GLN A 126 1.37 -3.59 13.43
C GLN A 126 1.59 -3.55 11.91
N LEU A 127 1.14 -2.50 11.27
CA LEU A 127 1.50 -2.22 9.89
C LEU A 127 2.95 -1.72 9.86
N PHE A 128 3.86 -2.53 9.33
CA PHE A 128 5.24 -2.09 9.16
C PHE A 128 5.39 -1.19 7.95
N ALA A 129 4.85 -1.61 6.80
CA ALA A 129 4.90 -0.84 5.58
C ALA A 129 3.79 -1.26 4.59
N ALA A 130 3.43 -0.35 3.69
CA ALA A 130 2.93 -0.71 2.37
C ALA A 130 4.16 -0.93 1.49
N THR A 131 4.30 -2.12 0.91
CA THR A 131 5.43 -2.51 0.07
C THR A 131 5.04 -2.51 -1.39
N ILE A 132 5.81 -1.77 -2.20
CA ILE A 132 5.53 -1.51 -3.61
C ILE A 132 6.62 -2.19 -4.46
N ASP A 133 6.22 -3.03 -5.41
CA ASP A 133 7.15 -3.65 -6.35
C ASP A 133 7.68 -2.63 -7.35
N ALA A 134 8.99 -2.57 -7.55
CA ALA A 134 9.62 -1.60 -8.43
C ALA A 134 10.80 -2.17 -9.23
N PRO A 135 10.99 -1.72 -10.48
CA PRO A 135 12.16 -2.07 -11.29
C PRO A 135 13.44 -1.35 -10.81
N ASP A 136 13.30 -0.26 -10.06
CA ASP A 136 14.37 0.50 -9.39
C ASP A 136 13.84 0.99 -8.04
N ALA A 137 13.94 0.13 -7.03
CA ALA A 137 13.45 0.39 -5.68
C ALA A 137 14.12 1.61 -5.03
N SER A 138 15.42 1.79 -5.26
CA SER A 138 16.18 2.94 -4.76
C SER A 138 15.70 4.27 -5.35
N ALA A 139 15.43 4.30 -6.66
CA ALA A 139 14.92 5.52 -7.31
C ALA A 139 13.51 5.85 -6.83
N LEU A 140 12.66 4.84 -6.68
CA LEU A 140 11.27 5.03 -6.22
C LEU A 140 11.23 5.46 -4.74
N ALA A 141 12.09 4.92 -3.87
CA ALA A 141 12.21 5.36 -2.49
C ALA A 141 12.61 6.84 -2.39
N ARG A 142 13.55 7.30 -3.22
CA ARG A 142 13.94 8.72 -3.28
C ARG A 142 12.80 9.61 -3.77
N PHE A 143 12.04 9.16 -4.77
CA PHE A 143 10.86 9.89 -5.25
C PHE A 143 9.86 10.14 -4.09
N TYR A 144 9.48 9.09 -3.37
CA TYR A 144 8.52 9.24 -2.27
C TYR A 144 9.13 9.96 -1.05
N ALA A 145 10.41 9.77 -0.75
CA ALA A 145 11.09 10.53 0.28
C ALA A 145 11.05 12.05 0.01
N ASP A 146 11.35 12.45 -1.23
CA ASP A 146 11.30 13.86 -1.65
C ASP A 146 9.87 14.42 -1.69
N LEU A 147 8.89 13.63 -2.13
CA LEU A 147 7.49 14.04 -2.23
C LEU A 147 6.81 14.16 -0.87
N LEU A 148 7.12 13.26 0.06
CA LEU A 148 6.43 13.15 1.36
C LEU A 148 7.24 13.74 2.52
N GLY A 149 8.49 14.15 2.28
CA GLY A 149 9.38 14.63 3.35
C GLY A 149 9.85 13.51 4.28
N MET A 150 9.93 12.28 3.76
CA MET A 150 10.46 11.12 4.45
C MET A 150 11.98 11.01 4.27
N GLU A 151 12.62 10.16 5.09
CA GLU A 151 14.03 9.80 4.94
C GLU A 151 14.17 8.38 4.38
N VAL A 152 15.10 8.18 3.43
CA VAL A 152 15.48 6.82 3.01
C VAL A 152 16.34 6.23 4.11
N THR A 153 15.77 5.32 4.90
CA THR A 153 16.42 4.71 6.08
C THR A 153 17.10 3.39 5.77
N TYR A 154 16.77 2.78 4.64
CA TYR A 154 17.43 1.59 4.11
C TYR A 154 17.47 1.68 2.57
N ASP A 155 18.60 1.28 1.97
CA ASP A 155 18.77 1.17 0.52
C ASP A 155 19.75 0.01 0.24
N GLY A 156 19.24 -1.08 -0.29
CA GLY A 156 19.99 -2.33 -0.48
C GLY A 156 19.56 -3.10 -1.73
N PRO A 157 20.20 -4.25 -2.02
CA PRO A 157 19.94 -4.99 -3.25
C PRO A 157 18.53 -5.58 -3.36
N GLU A 158 17.86 -5.82 -2.23
CA GLU A 158 16.52 -6.41 -2.18
C GLU A 158 15.42 -5.35 -2.22
N GLY A 159 15.76 -4.07 -1.95
CA GLY A 159 14.80 -2.98 -1.91
C GLY A 159 15.26 -1.78 -1.10
N ALA A 160 14.35 -0.84 -0.89
CA ALA A 160 14.61 0.38 -0.13
C ALA A 160 13.41 0.74 0.77
N LEU A 161 13.67 1.48 1.86
CA LEU A 161 12.67 1.90 2.83
C LEU A 161 12.72 3.42 3.00
N ALA A 162 11.60 4.09 2.82
CA ALA A 162 11.40 5.48 3.19
C ALA A 162 10.47 5.57 4.42
N ALA A 163 10.83 6.40 5.40
CA ALA A 163 10.07 6.53 6.65
C ALA A 163 10.13 7.97 7.21
N ASP A 164 9.12 8.34 7.99
CA ASP A 164 9.06 9.62 8.72
C ASP A 164 9.06 9.47 10.25
N GLY A 165 9.30 8.24 10.72
CA GLY A 165 9.26 7.88 12.13
C GLY A 165 7.89 7.44 12.66
N GLY A 166 6.84 7.55 11.84
CA GLY A 166 5.48 7.07 12.13
C GLY A 166 4.96 6.13 11.05
N LYS A 167 5.23 6.43 9.79
CA LYS A 167 4.82 5.65 8.63
C LYS A 167 6.02 5.22 7.80
N SER A 168 5.88 4.08 7.13
CA SER A 168 6.92 3.52 6.27
C SER A 168 6.35 3.07 4.94
N LEU A 169 7.11 3.32 3.89
CA LEU A 169 6.91 2.74 2.56
C LEU A 169 8.14 1.89 2.22
N MET A 170 7.91 0.63 1.91
CA MET A 170 8.94 -0.27 1.40
C MET A 170 8.83 -0.36 -0.11
N PHE A 171 9.95 -0.44 -0.77
CA PHE A 171 10.05 -0.61 -2.23
C PHE A 171 10.83 -1.90 -2.48
N GLN A 172 10.16 -2.90 -3.03
CA GLN A 172 10.76 -4.20 -3.30
C GLN A 172 11.39 -4.20 -4.68
N GLN A 173 12.69 -4.53 -4.77
CA GLN A 173 13.37 -4.67 -6.04
C GLN A 173 12.91 -5.94 -6.75
N VAL A 174 12.32 -5.80 -7.93
CA VAL A 174 11.91 -6.94 -8.77
C VAL A 174 12.66 -6.96 -10.09
N SER A 175 12.98 -8.17 -10.58
CA SER A 175 13.72 -8.34 -11.84
C SER A 175 12.81 -8.33 -13.07
N GLU A 176 11.56 -8.72 -12.91
CA GLU A 176 10.51 -8.66 -13.92
C GLU A 176 9.42 -7.73 -13.40
N TYR A 177 9.04 -6.72 -14.18
CA TYR A 177 8.10 -5.71 -13.76
C TYR A 177 7.11 -5.39 -14.88
N THR A 178 5.82 -5.44 -14.54
CA THR A 178 4.74 -4.98 -15.40
C THR A 178 4.02 -3.85 -14.67
N PRO A 179 4.14 -2.59 -15.13
CA PRO A 179 3.50 -1.47 -14.45
C PRO A 179 1.96 -1.58 -14.52
N PRO A 180 1.24 -1.13 -13.50
CA PRO A 180 -0.19 -0.87 -13.63
C PRO A 180 -0.45 0.15 -14.73
N GLN A 181 -1.59 0.04 -15.42
CA GLN A 181 -1.96 0.93 -16.52
C GLN A 181 -3.35 1.55 -16.26
N TRP A 182 -3.58 1.92 -15.01
CA TRP A 182 -4.83 2.57 -14.64
C TRP A 182 -5.04 3.85 -15.50
N PRO A 183 -6.23 4.11 -16.06
CA PRO A 183 -7.51 3.40 -15.84
C PRO A 183 -7.82 2.26 -16.84
N ASP A 184 -6.84 1.61 -17.46
CA ASP A 184 -7.06 0.49 -18.36
C ASP A 184 -7.67 -0.71 -17.59
N PRO A 185 -8.88 -1.20 -17.96
CA PRO A 185 -9.51 -2.31 -17.27
C PRO A 185 -8.81 -3.66 -17.48
N GLU A 186 -7.93 -3.80 -18.44
CA GLU A 186 -7.14 -5.03 -18.65
C GLU A 186 -5.90 -5.07 -17.74
N HIS A 187 -5.45 -3.90 -17.26
CA HIS A 187 -4.31 -3.74 -16.36
C HIS A 187 -4.65 -2.81 -15.19
N PRO A 188 -5.69 -3.13 -14.38
CA PRO A 188 -6.16 -2.26 -13.32
C PRO A 188 -5.12 -2.13 -12.20
N GLN A 189 -5.26 -1.06 -11.44
CA GLN A 189 -4.58 -0.99 -10.15
C GLN A 189 -5.11 -2.07 -9.20
N GLN A 190 -4.28 -2.51 -8.27
CA GLN A 190 -4.65 -3.41 -7.17
C GLN A 190 -4.81 -2.63 -5.87
N GLY A 191 -4.22 -1.46 -5.82
CA GLY A 191 -4.28 -0.51 -4.73
C GLY A 191 -3.54 0.78 -5.10
N HIS A 192 -3.62 1.78 -4.24
CA HIS A 192 -2.93 3.07 -4.40
C HIS A 192 -2.58 3.68 -3.04
N LEU A 193 -1.71 4.67 -3.04
CA LEU A 193 -1.41 5.47 -1.87
C LEU A 193 -2.28 6.73 -1.87
N ASP A 194 -2.81 7.09 -0.71
CA ASP A 194 -3.42 8.40 -0.47
C ASP A 194 -2.44 9.32 0.24
N VAL A 195 -2.27 10.50 -0.33
CA VAL A 195 -1.42 11.57 0.17
C VAL A 195 -2.27 12.80 0.45
N ILE A 196 -2.29 13.24 1.69
CA ILE A 196 -3.08 14.38 2.12
C ILE A 196 -2.28 15.68 2.01
N VAL A 197 -2.94 16.75 1.58
CA VAL A 197 -2.42 18.11 1.48
C VAL A 197 -3.40 19.11 2.14
N ASP A 198 -2.94 20.31 2.49
CA ASP A 198 -3.69 21.17 3.41
C ASP A 198 -4.83 21.97 2.73
N ASP A 199 -4.64 22.39 1.47
CA ASP A 199 -5.57 23.26 0.75
C ASP A 199 -5.39 23.15 -0.79
N PRO A 200 -6.25 23.81 -1.62
CA PRO A 200 -6.19 23.72 -3.08
C PRO A 200 -4.90 24.29 -3.71
N ASP A 201 -4.25 25.25 -3.09
CA ASP A 201 -2.99 25.79 -3.63
C ASP A 201 -1.83 24.86 -3.28
N HIS A 202 -1.85 24.24 -2.08
CA HIS A 202 -0.92 23.19 -1.68
C HIS A 202 -1.10 21.95 -2.58
N LEU A 203 -2.33 21.53 -2.90
CA LEU A 203 -2.61 20.43 -3.83
C LEU A 203 -1.94 20.65 -5.19
N LYS A 204 -2.07 21.83 -5.78
CA LYS A 204 -1.42 22.17 -7.06
C LYS A 204 0.10 22.17 -6.95
N ALA A 205 0.62 22.69 -5.85
CA ALA A 205 2.06 22.79 -5.63
C ALA A 205 2.71 21.41 -5.44
N VAL A 206 2.08 20.52 -4.66
CA VAL A 206 2.57 19.14 -4.49
C VAL A 206 2.43 18.34 -5.78
N ALA A 207 1.34 18.49 -6.53
CA ALA A 207 1.18 17.85 -7.84
C ALA A 207 2.26 18.31 -8.84
N ALA A 208 2.55 19.61 -8.93
CA ALA A 208 3.64 20.10 -9.76
C ALA A 208 5.01 19.55 -9.32
N ARG A 209 5.22 19.46 -8.01
CA ARG A 209 6.45 18.86 -7.47
C ARG A 209 6.56 17.38 -7.82
N ALA A 210 5.48 16.60 -7.74
CA ALA A 210 5.46 15.20 -8.16
C ALA A 210 5.81 15.05 -9.64
N GLU A 211 5.23 15.90 -10.51
CA GLU A 211 5.52 15.92 -11.95
C GLU A 211 7.00 16.28 -12.23
N GLU A 212 7.59 17.22 -11.49
CA GLU A 212 9.03 17.53 -11.56
C GLU A 212 9.92 16.36 -11.16
N LEU A 213 9.46 15.53 -10.20
CA LEU A 213 10.14 14.31 -9.75
C LEU A 213 9.93 13.12 -10.68
N GLY A 214 9.10 13.24 -11.72
CA GLY A 214 8.89 12.23 -12.74
C GLY A 214 7.51 11.54 -12.71
N ALA A 215 6.58 11.98 -11.87
CA ALA A 215 5.21 11.47 -11.90
C ALA A 215 4.45 11.95 -13.15
N THR A 216 3.45 11.18 -13.55
CA THR A 216 2.56 11.50 -14.67
C THR A 216 1.14 11.72 -14.16
N ARG A 217 0.51 12.84 -14.50
CA ARG A 217 -0.88 13.11 -14.13
C ARG A 217 -1.83 12.21 -14.92
N LEU A 218 -2.72 11.51 -14.22
CA LEU A 218 -3.72 10.61 -14.78
C LEU A 218 -5.13 11.24 -14.79
N GLY A 219 -5.48 12.01 -13.75
CA GLY A 219 -6.79 12.60 -13.61
C GLY A 219 -6.88 13.59 -12.46
N GLY A 220 -8.10 13.97 -12.10
CA GLY A 220 -8.32 14.80 -10.92
C GLY A 220 -9.60 15.61 -10.97
N GLY A 221 -9.93 16.22 -9.82
CA GLY A 221 -11.07 17.10 -9.59
C GLY A 221 -10.66 18.41 -8.90
N ALA A 222 -11.58 19.01 -8.18
CA ALA A 222 -11.33 20.25 -7.44
C ALA A 222 -10.54 20.03 -6.15
N THR A 223 -10.68 18.83 -5.55
CA THR A 223 -10.13 18.49 -4.23
C THR A 223 -9.18 17.29 -4.24
N TRP A 224 -8.90 16.73 -5.40
CA TRP A 224 -8.02 15.58 -5.56
C TRP A 224 -7.34 15.55 -6.94
N ILE A 225 -6.18 14.92 -7.02
CA ILE A 225 -5.41 14.69 -8.26
C ILE A 225 -4.81 13.30 -8.18
N THR A 226 -5.08 12.47 -9.20
CA THR A 226 -4.44 11.16 -9.37
C THR A 226 -3.23 11.29 -10.26
N LEU A 227 -2.09 10.75 -9.82
CA LEU A 227 -0.86 10.65 -10.58
C LEU A 227 -0.38 9.19 -10.61
N ALA A 228 0.44 8.87 -11.60
CA ALA A 228 1.29 7.67 -11.58
C ALA A 228 2.70 8.08 -11.15
N ASP A 229 3.31 7.32 -10.27
CA ASP A 229 4.70 7.48 -9.89
C ASP A 229 5.66 7.10 -11.05
N PRO A 230 6.98 7.27 -10.93
CA PRO A 230 7.93 6.92 -11.99
C PRO A 230 7.94 5.45 -12.40
N ALA A 231 7.41 4.54 -11.55
CA ALA A 231 7.24 3.13 -11.88
C ALA A 231 5.84 2.81 -12.43
N GLY A 232 4.90 3.76 -12.39
CA GLY A 232 3.55 3.64 -12.95
C GLY A 232 2.47 3.35 -11.90
N HIS A 233 2.78 3.27 -10.59
CA HIS A 233 1.76 3.04 -9.57
C HIS A 233 0.93 4.30 -9.36
N PRO A 234 -0.40 4.16 -9.34
CA PRO A 234 -1.27 5.29 -9.04
C PRO A 234 -1.17 5.70 -7.57
N PHE A 235 -1.24 7.00 -7.35
CA PHE A 235 -1.42 7.60 -6.03
C PHE A 235 -2.28 8.85 -6.13
N ASP A 236 -3.01 9.12 -5.06
CA ASP A 236 -3.90 10.26 -4.99
C ASP A 236 -3.34 11.34 -4.04
N LEU A 237 -3.37 12.57 -4.52
CA LEU A 237 -3.24 13.76 -3.67
C LEU A 237 -4.64 14.26 -3.36
N SER A 238 -4.99 14.44 -2.10
CA SER A 238 -6.34 14.89 -1.70
C SER A 238 -6.31 15.94 -0.58
N ILE A 239 -7.37 16.74 -0.54
CA ILE A 239 -7.65 17.65 0.56
C ILE A 239 -8.64 16.95 1.50
N PRO A 240 -8.50 17.11 2.85
CA PRO A 240 -9.37 16.52 3.86
C PRO A 240 -10.85 16.83 3.67
#